data_bd9ccdb8d5be4e1b0450778c1661a7c1
#
_entry.id   bd9ccdb8d5be4e1b0450778c1661a7c1
#
_cell.length_a   1.000
_cell.length_b   1.000
_cell.length_c   1.000
_cell.angle_alpha   90.00
_cell.angle_beta   90.00
_cell.angle_gamma   90.00
#
_symmetry.space_group_name_H-M   'P 1'
#
loop_
_entity.id
_entity.type
_entity.pdbx_description
1 polymer ?
#
loop_
_entity_poly.entity_id
_entity_poly.type
_entity_poly.pdbx_seq_one_letter_code
_entity_poly.pdbx_strand_id
1 'polypeptide(L)'
;MNGAPRLDGEVAVGTNDELYLASPERKTLEYAFGKLRPDRKHVDRFAQNILQRKNFCSERGIKYIHFVAPDKHCVYMEDFLALSENDAIFSFADYYIEESGASFIYPVDYFRSLFPRRIYKRTDTHWTPYGTAMACALIAREFGLSEDRIQEGLKNSLDSLSERQISISGDLGSKLTPQHTEYVQLVQPAWQEIRMDNNLKTGNDGIIRILLSGNSNSKGKLLIFGDSYGSSCLDFLGAYFREILFCRSRYFHEEIAISARPDYIMTENVERYLALVASDSEAPPMLMMAHLTGKQPQYDVRFATLLSYYLQPKAKQFAKTVASEFGWSPSGGFS
;
A
#
# COMPACT_ATOMS: atom_id res chain seq x y z
N MET A 1 5.43 38.13 -0.84
CA MET A 1 4.01 38.23 -1.30
C MET A 1 3.44 36.83 -1.13
N ASN A 2 2.77 36.56 -0.01
CA ASN A 2 2.10 35.28 0.21
C ASN A 2 0.77 35.35 -0.56
N GLY A 3 0.77 34.86 -1.81
CA GLY A 3 -0.45 34.66 -2.54
C GLY A 3 -1.27 33.56 -1.87
N ALA A 4 -2.60 33.72 -1.81
CA ALA A 4 -3.50 32.68 -1.39
C ALA A 4 -3.19 31.37 -2.18
N PRO A 5 -3.39 30.18 -1.56
CA PRO A 5 -3.13 28.91 -2.24
C PRO A 5 -3.90 28.86 -3.56
N ARG A 6 -3.22 28.54 -4.62
CA ARG A 6 -3.87 28.32 -5.91
C ARG A 6 -4.60 26.97 -5.85
N LEU A 7 -5.91 27.02 -5.72
CA LEU A 7 -6.78 25.86 -5.90
C LEU A 7 -7.15 25.76 -7.39
N ASP A 8 -6.97 24.57 -7.94
CA ASP A 8 -7.40 24.24 -9.30
C ASP A 8 -8.15 22.90 -9.25
N GLY A 9 -9.48 23.00 -9.16
CA GLY A 9 -10.36 21.84 -9.00
C GLY A 9 -10.06 21.03 -7.74
N GLU A 10 -9.56 19.82 -7.92
CA GLU A 10 -9.20 18.89 -6.84
C GLU A 10 -7.74 18.98 -6.39
N VAL A 11 -6.99 19.98 -6.83
CA VAL A 11 -5.56 20.13 -6.56
C VAL A 11 -5.25 21.45 -5.87
N ALA A 12 -4.52 21.40 -4.78
CA ALA A 12 -3.87 22.56 -4.17
C ALA A 12 -2.41 22.59 -4.57
N VAL A 13 -1.95 23.76 -5.03
CA VAL A 13 -0.57 23.98 -5.45
C VAL A 13 0.18 24.64 -4.30
N GLY A 14 1.11 23.92 -3.71
CA GLY A 14 1.99 24.37 -2.63
C GLY A 14 3.18 25.18 -3.13
N THR A 15 4.11 25.45 -2.22
CA THR A 15 5.39 26.05 -2.57
C THR A 15 6.21 25.05 -3.40
N ASN A 16 7.13 25.55 -4.22
CA ASN A 16 7.99 24.71 -5.08
C ASN A 16 7.23 23.73 -6.01
N ASP A 17 6.02 24.10 -6.42
CA ASP A 17 5.15 23.29 -7.29
C ASP A 17 4.77 21.91 -6.68
N GLU A 18 4.77 21.79 -5.35
CA GLU A 18 4.21 20.62 -4.68
C GLU A 18 2.69 20.59 -4.86
N LEU A 19 2.17 19.46 -5.32
CA LEU A 19 0.74 19.27 -5.48
C LEU A 19 0.16 18.44 -4.34
N TYR A 20 -1.00 18.88 -3.83
CA TYR A 20 -1.75 18.23 -2.77
C TYR A 20 -3.19 17.93 -3.20
N LEU A 21 -3.75 16.85 -2.68
CA LEU A 21 -5.14 16.51 -2.92
C LEU A 21 -6.06 17.49 -2.18
N ALA A 22 -6.94 18.15 -2.93
CA ALA A 22 -7.90 19.13 -2.44
C ALA A 22 -9.33 18.81 -2.87
N SER A 23 -9.73 17.52 -2.88
CA SER A 23 -11.04 17.08 -3.37
C SER A 23 -12.19 17.70 -2.56
N PRO A 24 -13.04 18.56 -3.18
CA PRO A 24 -14.20 19.14 -2.49
C PRO A 24 -15.22 18.08 -2.10
N GLU A 25 -15.45 17.07 -2.95
CA GLU A 25 -16.41 16.00 -2.68
C GLU A 25 -16.03 15.19 -1.43
N ARG A 26 -14.73 14.98 -1.21
CA ARG A 26 -14.19 14.26 -0.06
C ARG A 26 -13.83 15.16 1.10
N LYS A 27 -14.03 16.46 0.96
CA LYS A 27 -13.74 17.50 1.97
C LYS A 27 -12.31 17.37 2.53
N THR A 28 -11.34 17.09 1.65
CA THR A 28 -9.99 16.77 2.08
C THR A 28 -9.30 17.91 2.81
N LEU A 29 -9.50 19.16 2.37
CA LEU A 29 -8.92 20.33 3.04
C LEU A 29 -9.61 20.63 4.38
N GLU A 30 -10.93 20.44 4.48
CA GLU A 30 -11.66 20.64 5.73
C GLU A 30 -11.20 19.65 6.81
N TYR A 31 -10.91 18.41 6.42
CA TYR A 31 -10.29 17.44 7.32
C TYR A 31 -8.84 17.83 7.62
N ALA A 32 -8.01 18.08 6.60
CA ALA A 32 -6.59 18.38 6.79
C ALA A 32 -6.35 19.58 7.72
N PHE A 33 -7.22 20.61 7.65
CA PHE A 33 -7.16 21.77 8.53
C PHE A 33 -8.02 21.62 9.79
N GLY A 34 -8.51 20.43 10.09
CA GLY A 34 -9.21 20.13 11.32
C GLY A 34 -10.58 20.76 11.51
N LYS A 35 -11.18 21.29 10.44
CA LYS A 35 -12.56 21.81 10.43
C LYS A 35 -13.60 20.71 10.54
N LEU A 36 -13.23 19.51 10.13
CA LEU A 36 -14.03 18.29 10.24
C LEU A 36 -13.27 17.23 11.05
N ARG A 37 -14.03 16.32 11.64
CA ARG A 37 -13.55 15.13 12.34
C ARG A 37 -14.34 13.93 11.88
N PRO A 38 -13.76 12.72 11.84
CA PRO A 38 -14.51 11.51 11.56
C PRO A 38 -15.54 11.24 12.67
N ASP A 39 -16.68 10.69 12.30
CA ASP A 39 -17.69 10.26 13.27
C ASP A 39 -17.12 9.18 14.20
N ARG A 40 -17.50 9.22 15.47
CA ARG A 40 -17.10 8.25 16.49
C ARG A 40 -17.32 6.81 16.06
N LYS A 41 -18.40 6.51 15.34
CA LYS A 41 -18.69 5.18 14.81
C LYS A 41 -17.57 4.61 13.91
N HIS A 42 -16.81 5.47 13.19
CA HIS A 42 -15.68 5.02 12.36
C HIS A 42 -14.46 4.70 13.19
N VAL A 43 -14.23 5.46 14.27
CA VAL A 43 -13.17 5.19 15.25
C VAL A 43 -13.42 3.84 15.94
N ASP A 44 -14.63 3.62 16.42
CA ASP A 44 -15.02 2.37 17.10
C ASP A 44 -14.93 1.16 16.18
N ARG A 45 -15.39 1.29 14.92
CA ARG A 45 -15.25 0.24 13.90
C ARG A 45 -13.79 -0.09 13.59
N PHE A 46 -12.96 0.92 13.47
CA PHE A 46 -11.53 0.72 13.26
C PHE A 46 -10.89 -0.07 14.41
N ALA A 47 -11.14 0.34 15.66
CA ALA A 47 -10.63 -0.36 16.83
C ALA A 47 -11.09 -1.82 16.86
N GLN A 48 -12.38 -2.05 16.58
CA GLN A 48 -12.96 -3.39 16.52
C GLN A 48 -12.33 -4.24 15.41
N ASN A 49 -12.19 -3.71 14.20
CA ASN A 49 -11.54 -4.40 13.08
C ASN A 49 -10.10 -4.79 13.45
N ILE A 50 -9.30 -3.86 13.99
CA ILE A 50 -7.91 -4.14 14.38
C ILE A 50 -7.84 -5.25 15.43
N LEU A 51 -8.69 -5.20 16.44
CA LEU A 51 -8.75 -6.22 17.50
C LEU A 51 -9.11 -7.60 16.92
N GLN A 52 -10.15 -7.68 16.08
CA GLN A 52 -10.58 -8.93 15.45
C GLN A 52 -9.50 -9.53 14.54
N ARG A 53 -8.85 -8.70 13.71
CA ARG A 53 -7.75 -9.11 12.83
C ARG A 53 -6.55 -9.65 13.63
N LYS A 54 -6.19 -8.97 14.72
CA LYS A 54 -5.11 -9.43 15.65
C LYS A 54 -5.44 -10.78 16.28
N ASN A 55 -6.66 -10.94 16.80
CA ASN A 55 -7.10 -12.18 17.41
C ASN A 55 -7.10 -13.33 16.39
N PHE A 56 -7.72 -13.13 15.21
CA PHE A 56 -7.73 -14.10 14.12
C PHE A 56 -6.33 -14.59 13.76
N CYS A 57 -5.38 -13.66 13.60
CA CYS A 57 -4.00 -13.98 13.23
C CYS A 57 -3.25 -14.67 14.36
N SER A 58 -3.39 -14.20 15.60
CA SER A 58 -2.75 -14.77 16.79
C SER A 58 -3.16 -16.23 17.02
N GLU A 59 -4.45 -16.54 16.91
CA GLU A 59 -4.98 -17.92 17.05
C GLU A 59 -4.40 -18.89 16.02
N ARG A 60 -3.87 -18.36 14.90
CA ARG A 60 -3.32 -19.15 13.79
C ARG A 60 -1.80 -19.08 13.67
N GLY A 61 -1.14 -18.40 14.61
CA GLY A 61 0.32 -18.20 14.59
C GLY A 61 0.80 -17.34 13.43
N ILE A 62 -0.08 -16.49 12.86
CA ILE A 62 0.24 -15.58 11.76
C ILE A 62 0.71 -14.25 12.34
N LYS A 63 1.84 -13.73 11.84
CA LYS A 63 2.29 -12.37 12.21
C LYS A 63 1.43 -11.33 11.49
N TYR A 64 0.87 -10.40 12.25
CA TYR A 64 -0.04 -9.38 11.72
C TYR A 64 0.43 -7.96 12.03
N ILE A 65 0.34 -7.09 11.04
CA ILE A 65 0.46 -5.64 11.20
C ILE A 65 -0.68 -4.92 10.48
N HIS A 66 -1.08 -3.77 11.02
CA HIS A 66 -1.83 -2.76 10.29
C HIS A 66 -0.95 -1.55 10.03
N PHE A 67 -0.87 -1.13 8.78
CA PHE A 67 -0.02 -0.03 8.35
C PHE A 67 -0.89 1.10 7.79
N VAL A 68 -0.77 2.29 8.35
CA VAL A 68 -1.43 3.50 7.84
C VAL A 68 -0.38 4.33 7.10
N ALA A 69 -0.53 4.43 5.79
CA ALA A 69 0.34 5.26 4.97
C ALA A 69 0.01 6.74 5.22
N PRO A 70 0.93 7.55 5.74
CA PRO A 70 0.67 8.97 5.97
C PRO A 70 0.23 9.68 4.70
N ASP A 71 -0.63 10.67 4.82
CA ASP A 71 -0.90 11.56 3.71
C ASP A 71 0.28 12.54 3.48
N LYS A 72 0.46 12.95 2.23
CA LYS A 72 1.57 13.81 1.82
C LYS A 72 1.66 15.10 2.65
N HIS A 73 0.53 15.71 2.98
CA HIS A 73 0.48 16.93 3.78
C HIS A 73 0.93 16.71 5.23
N CYS A 74 0.76 15.50 5.78
CA CYS A 74 1.25 15.17 7.11
C CYS A 74 2.78 15.06 7.14
N VAL A 75 3.41 14.64 6.05
CA VAL A 75 4.88 14.52 5.94
C VAL A 75 5.51 15.88 5.56
N TYR A 76 4.93 16.60 4.61
CA TYR A 76 5.40 17.92 4.15
C TYR A 76 4.56 19.04 4.76
N MET A 77 4.46 19.02 6.09
CA MET A 77 3.58 19.87 6.87
C MET A 77 3.83 21.38 6.64
N GLU A 78 5.09 21.81 6.68
CA GLU A 78 5.45 23.22 6.52
C GLU A 78 5.07 23.77 5.15
N ASP A 79 5.31 22.99 4.09
CA ASP A 79 4.94 23.37 2.73
C ASP A 79 3.42 23.45 2.57
N PHE A 80 2.68 22.52 3.18
CA PHE A 80 1.22 22.50 3.14
C PHE A 80 0.59 23.62 3.99
N LEU A 81 1.11 23.89 5.20
CA LEU A 81 0.64 24.98 6.04
C LEU A 81 0.81 26.36 5.40
N ALA A 82 1.84 26.54 4.56
CA ALA A 82 2.00 27.74 3.77
C ALA A 82 0.84 28.04 2.82
N LEU A 83 -0.04 27.07 2.58
CA LEU A 83 -1.27 27.21 1.78
C LEU A 83 -2.45 27.82 2.55
N SER A 84 -2.34 28.06 3.84
CA SER A 84 -3.48 28.52 4.65
C SER A 84 -3.01 29.43 5.77
N GLU A 85 -3.99 30.08 6.43
CA GLU A 85 -3.76 30.83 7.67
C GLU A 85 -3.84 29.95 8.93
N ASN A 86 -3.95 28.62 8.77
CA ASN A 86 -4.01 27.69 9.89
C ASN A 86 -2.59 27.32 10.36
N ASP A 87 -2.42 27.20 11.66
CA ASP A 87 -1.15 26.89 12.31
C ASP A 87 -0.94 25.40 12.56
N ALA A 88 -1.94 24.55 12.27
CA ALA A 88 -1.91 23.14 12.58
C ALA A 88 -2.57 22.28 11.47
N ILE A 89 -2.05 21.07 11.32
CA ILE A 89 -2.61 20.02 10.48
C ILE A 89 -3.29 18.99 11.38
N PHE A 90 -4.44 18.50 10.95
CA PHE A 90 -5.09 17.36 11.55
C PHE A 90 -4.57 16.06 10.95
N SER A 91 -4.09 15.15 11.79
CA SER A 91 -3.78 13.78 11.42
C SER A 91 -4.92 12.85 11.84
N PHE A 92 -5.45 12.11 10.90
CA PHE A 92 -6.42 11.05 11.20
C PHE A 92 -5.79 9.97 12.06
N ALA A 93 -4.55 9.59 11.76
CA ALA A 93 -3.88 8.50 12.46
C ALA A 93 -3.64 8.85 13.93
N ASP A 94 -3.13 10.06 14.22
CA ASP A 94 -2.96 10.52 15.60
C ASP A 94 -4.29 10.56 16.36
N TYR A 95 -5.33 11.10 15.72
CA TYR A 95 -6.68 11.13 16.30
C TYR A 95 -7.21 9.72 16.60
N TYR A 96 -6.98 8.74 15.71
CA TYR A 96 -7.39 7.36 15.92
C TYR A 96 -6.57 6.66 17.01
N ILE A 97 -5.28 6.95 17.14
CA ILE A 97 -4.45 6.46 18.25
C ILE A 97 -5.01 6.96 19.59
N GLU A 98 -5.28 8.25 19.68
CA GLU A 98 -5.79 8.89 20.91
C GLU A 98 -7.19 8.38 21.28
N GLU A 99 -8.12 8.34 20.34
CA GLU A 99 -9.53 8.07 20.59
C GLU A 99 -9.88 6.57 20.68
N SER A 100 -9.13 5.71 19.98
CA SER A 100 -9.45 4.27 19.92
C SER A 100 -8.53 3.42 20.78
N GLY A 101 -7.34 3.90 21.10
CA GLY A 101 -6.28 3.11 21.73
C GLY A 101 -5.80 1.94 20.85
N ALA A 102 -6.18 1.88 19.57
CA ALA A 102 -5.75 0.84 18.65
C ALA A 102 -4.26 1.01 18.33
N SER A 103 -3.52 -0.08 18.37
CA SER A 103 -2.10 -0.09 18.00
C SER A 103 -1.94 -0.46 16.52
N PHE A 104 -1.36 0.43 15.76
CA PHE A 104 -1.00 0.25 14.34
C PHE A 104 0.27 1.05 14.02
N ILE A 105 0.82 0.83 12.82
CA ILE A 105 2.05 1.49 12.37
C ILE A 105 1.66 2.75 11.61
N TYR A 106 2.12 3.90 12.09
CA TYR A 106 1.98 5.19 11.42
C TYR A 106 3.35 5.88 11.33
N PRO A 107 4.07 5.75 10.22
CA PRO A 107 5.47 6.12 10.13
C PRO A 107 5.73 7.59 9.75
N VAL A 108 4.89 8.54 10.16
CA VAL A 108 5.00 9.94 9.74
C VAL A 108 6.35 10.54 10.14
N ASP A 109 6.80 10.36 11.38
CA ASP A 109 8.07 10.89 11.86
C ASP A 109 9.28 10.21 11.23
N TYR A 110 9.17 8.90 10.97
CA TYR A 110 10.19 8.21 10.20
C TYR A 110 10.36 8.83 8.81
N PHE A 111 9.27 9.08 8.09
CA PHE A 111 9.35 9.70 6.77
C PHE A 111 9.86 11.14 6.81
N ARG A 112 9.48 11.93 7.81
CA ARG A 112 10.03 13.27 8.04
C ARG A 112 11.55 13.22 8.28
N SER A 113 12.04 12.23 9.02
CA SER A 113 13.47 12.07 9.31
C SER A 113 14.33 11.74 8.09
N LEU A 114 13.74 11.29 6.98
CA LEU A 114 14.44 10.99 5.73
C LEU A 114 14.78 12.23 4.91
N PHE A 115 14.28 13.42 5.29
CA PHE A 115 14.66 14.66 4.65
C PHE A 115 16.22 14.82 4.61
N PRO A 116 16.83 15.34 3.54
CA PRO A 116 16.20 16.03 2.40
C PRO A 116 15.78 15.12 1.23
N ARG A 117 15.84 13.79 1.37
CA ARG A 117 15.40 12.90 0.30
C ARG A 117 13.88 12.95 0.17
N ARG A 118 13.43 13.04 -1.08
CA ARG A 118 12.01 13.16 -1.40
C ARG A 118 11.31 11.82 -1.24
N ILE A 119 10.27 11.79 -0.39
CA ILE A 119 9.45 10.61 -0.10
C ILE A 119 8.22 10.53 -1.00
N TYR A 120 7.58 11.66 -1.29
CA TYR A 120 6.45 11.75 -2.20
C TYR A 120 6.86 12.33 -3.54
N LYS A 121 6.21 11.86 -4.60
CA LYS A 121 6.29 12.50 -5.91
C LYS A 121 5.65 13.90 -5.83
N ARG A 122 6.17 14.84 -6.61
CA ARG A 122 5.69 16.22 -6.58
C ARG A 122 4.27 16.34 -7.11
N THR A 123 4.00 15.68 -8.23
CA THR A 123 2.76 15.77 -8.99
C THR A 123 1.76 14.65 -8.66
N ASP A 124 2.00 13.90 -7.59
CA ASP A 124 1.24 12.70 -7.26
C ASP A 124 1.00 12.60 -5.75
N THR A 125 -0.05 11.90 -5.35
CA THR A 125 -0.30 11.60 -3.94
C THR A 125 0.58 10.48 -3.40
N HIS A 126 1.20 9.64 -4.26
CA HIS A 126 1.96 8.45 -3.87
C HIS A 126 3.44 8.74 -3.65
N TRP A 127 4.07 7.82 -2.92
CA TRP A 127 5.51 7.84 -2.66
C TRP A 127 6.36 7.79 -3.94
N THR A 128 7.56 8.35 -3.86
CA THR A 128 8.62 8.06 -4.84
C THR A 128 9.04 6.59 -4.72
N PRO A 129 9.73 6.02 -5.72
CA PRO A 129 10.32 4.70 -5.59
C PRO A 129 11.22 4.57 -4.35
N TYR A 130 12.01 5.60 -4.03
CA TYR A 130 12.81 5.63 -2.80
C TYR A 130 11.94 5.58 -1.54
N GLY A 131 10.89 6.40 -1.45
CA GLY A 131 9.96 6.39 -0.32
C GLY A 131 9.29 5.03 -0.13
N THR A 132 8.91 4.38 -1.24
CA THR A 132 8.33 3.02 -1.22
C THR A 132 9.34 1.98 -0.71
N ALA A 133 10.61 2.05 -1.15
CA ALA A 133 11.66 1.14 -0.66
C ALA A 133 11.87 1.29 0.86
N MET A 134 11.88 2.54 1.36
CA MET A 134 12.01 2.80 2.79
C MET A 134 10.79 2.29 3.59
N ALA A 135 9.57 2.46 3.06
CA ALA A 135 8.36 1.89 3.65
C ALA A 135 8.43 0.35 3.74
N CYS A 136 8.91 -0.32 2.67
CA CYS A 136 9.04 -1.78 2.66
C CYS A 136 10.08 -2.29 3.66
N ALA A 137 11.19 -1.58 3.86
CA ALA A 137 12.17 -1.92 4.89
C ALA A 137 11.57 -1.79 6.31
N LEU A 138 10.78 -0.73 6.55
CA LEU A 138 10.07 -0.57 7.82
C LEU A 138 9.03 -1.68 8.02
N ILE A 139 8.22 -2.02 7.03
CA ILE A 139 7.25 -3.12 7.07
C ILE A 139 7.97 -4.44 7.43
N ALA A 140 9.12 -4.73 6.83
CA ALA A 140 9.91 -5.91 7.15
C ALA A 140 10.40 -5.91 8.61
N ARG A 141 10.80 -4.74 9.13
CA ARG A 141 11.20 -4.56 10.54
C ARG A 141 10.03 -4.81 11.49
N GLU A 142 8.87 -4.26 11.20
CA GLU A 142 7.66 -4.44 12.02
C GLU A 142 7.16 -5.89 12.05
N PHE A 143 7.41 -6.65 11.00
CA PHE A 143 7.20 -8.10 11.02
C PHE A 143 8.27 -8.88 11.81
N GLY A 144 9.29 -8.20 12.33
CA GLY A 144 10.38 -8.81 13.12
C GLY A 144 11.31 -9.67 12.26
N LEU A 145 11.62 -9.24 11.03
CA LEU A 145 12.72 -9.83 10.28
C LEU A 145 14.05 -9.44 10.95
N SER A 146 15.09 -10.28 10.80
CA SER A 146 16.41 -9.95 11.33
C SER A 146 17.00 -8.73 10.65
N GLU A 147 17.83 -7.97 11.38
CA GLU A 147 18.44 -6.74 10.84
C GLU A 147 19.25 -7.02 9.57
N ASP A 148 20.01 -8.13 9.53
CA ASP A 148 20.76 -8.53 8.32
C ASP A 148 19.83 -8.68 7.09
N ARG A 149 18.66 -9.31 7.28
CA ARG A 149 17.68 -9.45 6.19
C ARG A 149 17.08 -8.11 5.79
N ILE A 150 16.89 -7.20 6.74
CA ILE A 150 16.36 -5.86 6.47
C ILE A 150 17.38 -5.07 5.65
N GLN A 151 18.64 -5.07 6.07
CA GLN A 151 19.69 -4.33 5.37
C GLN A 151 19.96 -4.88 3.97
N GLU A 152 20.04 -6.20 3.82
CA GLU A 152 20.20 -6.83 2.51
C GLU A 152 19.00 -6.55 1.60
N GLY A 153 17.77 -6.68 2.13
CA GLY A 153 16.56 -6.36 1.38
C GLY A 153 16.47 -4.88 0.97
N LEU A 154 16.88 -3.96 1.85
CA LEU A 154 16.94 -2.53 1.53
C LEU A 154 17.98 -2.26 0.45
N LYS A 155 19.19 -2.86 0.56
CA LYS A 155 20.21 -2.76 -0.47
C LYS A 155 19.67 -3.22 -1.82
N ASN A 156 19.08 -4.42 -1.89
CA ASN A 156 18.48 -4.96 -3.12
C ASN A 156 17.37 -4.05 -3.67
N SER A 157 16.57 -3.45 -2.80
CA SER A 157 15.53 -2.49 -3.17
C SER A 157 16.12 -1.21 -3.78
N LEU A 158 17.19 -0.67 -3.20
CA LEU A 158 17.87 0.52 -3.71
C LEU A 158 18.62 0.22 -5.01
N ASP A 159 19.24 -0.95 -5.13
CA ASP A 159 19.87 -1.42 -6.37
C ASP A 159 18.86 -1.62 -7.53
N SER A 160 17.57 -1.77 -7.20
CA SER A 160 16.47 -1.83 -8.18
C SER A 160 16.06 -0.46 -8.73
N LEU A 161 16.56 0.64 -8.15
CA LEU A 161 16.29 1.99 -8.63
C LEU A 161 17.18 2.29 -9.84
N SER A 162 16.58 2.32 -11.03
CA SER A 162 17.30 2.59 -12.26
C SER A 162 17.80 4.05 -12.33
N GLU A 163 18.94 4.29 -12.97
CA GLU A 163 19.36 5.64 -13.37
C GLU A 163 18.42 6.25 -14.42
N ARG A 164 17.70 5.41 -15.16
CA ARG A 164 16.71 5.88 -16.14
C ARG A 164 15.50 6.48 -15.44
N GLN A 165 15.05 7.60 -15.97
CA GLN A 165 13.87 8.30 -15.51
C GLN A 165 12.83 8.39 -16.61
N ILE A 166 11.56 8.44 -16.21
CA ILE A 166 10.42 8.72 -17.09
C ILE A 166 9.71 9.97 -16.62
N SER A 167 9.16 10.71 -17.58
CA SER A 167 8.27 11.83 -17.28
C SER A 167 6.88 11.30 -16.99
N ILE A 168 6.31 11.71 -15.87
CA ILE A 168 4.93 11.40 -15.49
C ILE A 168 4.20 12.67 -15.07
N SER A 169 2.89 12.70 -15.20
CA SER A 169 2.07 13.79 -14.65
C SER A 169 1.44 13.46 -13.28
N GLY A 170 1.57 12.22 -12.80
CA GLY A 170 0.99 11.78 -11.54
C GLY A 170 -0.55 11.87 -11.51
N ASP A 171 -1.13 11.47 -10.38
CA ASP A 171 -2.59 11.50 -10.18
C ASP A 171 -3.14 12.92 -9.90
N LEU A 172 -2.30 13.86 -9.52
CA LEU A 172 -2.64 15.27 -9.32
C LEU A 172 -2.25 16.12 -10.52
N GLY A 173 -1.04 15.96 -11.04
CA GLY A 173 -0.55 16.77 -12.16
C GLY A 173 -1.35 16.58 -13.45
N SER A 174 -1.93 15.37 -13.64
CA SER A 174 -2.81 15.07 -14.79
C SER A 174 -4.15 15.80 -14.75
N LYS A 175 -4.56 16.32 -13.58
CA LYS A 175 -5.80 17.12 -13.40
C LYS A 175 -5.63 18.59 -13.73
N LEU A 176 -4.41 19.08 -13.87
CA LEU A 176 -4.11 20.48 -14.15
C LEU A 176 -4.07 20.77 -15.67
N THR A 177 -4.31 22.03 -16.04
CA THR A 177 -4.19 22.49 -17.42
C THR A 177 -3.31 23.75 -17.46
N PRO A 178 -2.12 23.72 -18.10
CA PRO A 178 -1.46 22.51 -18.67
C PRO A 178 -1.10 21.47 -17.61
N GLN A 179 -0.92 20.20 -18.03
CA GLN A 179 -0.53 19.15 -17.11
C GLN A 179 0.85 19.45 -16.51
N HIS A 180 0.97 19.24 -15.21
CA HIS A 180 2.24 19.30 -14.50
C HIS A 180 2.91 17.93 -14.53
N THR A 181 4.19 17.90 -14.92
CA THR A 181 4.98 16.68 -15.03
C THR A 181 6.22 16.73 -14.14
N GLU A 182 6.72 15.55 -13.78
CA GLU A 182 8.00 15.37 -13.11
C GLU A 182 8.73 14.14 -13.65
N TYR A 183 10.01 14.04 -13.37
CA TYR A 183 10.81 12.87 -13.69
C TYR A 183 10.91 11.96 -12.47
N VAL A 184 10.59 10.67 -12.67
CA VAL A 184 10.70 9.64 -11.63
C VAL A 184 11.58 8.50 -12.12
N GLN A 185 12.34 7.90 -11.18
CA GLN A 185 13.16 6.73 -11.46
C GLN A 185 12.28 5.52 -11.81
N LEU A 186 12.70 4.74 -12.78
CA LEU A 186 12.11 3.43 -13.05
C LEU A 186 12.57 2.44 -11.99
N VAL A 187 11.68 1.53 -11.63
CA VAL A 187 12.01 0.39 -10.78
C VAL A 187 12.23 -0.83 -11.68
N GLN A 188 13.39 -1.44 -11.56
CA GLN A 188 13.75 -2.68 -12.23
C GLN A 188 14.29 -3.64 -11.17
N PRO A 189 13.50 -4.64 -10.73
CA PRO A 189 13.93 -5.54 -9.68
C PRO A 189 15.30 -6.16 -10.00
N ALA A 190 16.21 -6.10 -9.03
CA ALA A 190 17.55 -6.68 -9.13
C ALA A 190 17.52 -8.23 -9.02
N TRP A 191 16.34 -8.83 -9.05
CA TRP A 191 16.11 -10.27 -8.97
C TRP A 191 15.06 -10.71 -10.00
N GLN A 192 15.06 -12.00 -10.32
CA GLN A 192 14.01 -12.59 -11.15
C GLN A 192 12.71 -12.69 -10.36
N GLU A 193 11.58 -12.34 -10.98
CA GLU A 193 10.25 -12.47 -10.39
C GLU A 193 9.19 -12.85 -11.39
N ILE A 194 8.12 -13.46 -10.91
CA ILE A 194 6.86 -13.62 -11.62
C ILE A 194 5.86 -12.69 -10.98
N ARG A 195 5.24 -11.85 -11.78
CA ARG A 195 4.16 -10.96 -11.37
C ARG A 195 2.96 -11.15 -12.29
N MET A 196 1.81 -11.45 -11.69
CA MET A 196 0.55 -11.61 -12.39
C MET A 196 -0.58 -10.95 -11.66
N ASP A 197 -1.59 -10.52 -12.39
CA ASP A 197 -2.81 -9.95 -11.82
C ASP A 197 -4.06 -10.47 -12.54
N ASN A 198 -5.23 -10.15 -11.98
CA ASN A 198 -6.53 -10.56 -12.52
C ASN A 198 -7.03 -9.65 -13.66
N ASN A 199 -6.16 -8.84 -14.28
CA ASN A 199 -6.44 -7.95 -15.41
C ASN A 199 -7.70 -7.08 -15.25
N LEU A 200 -7.90 -6.57 -14.04
CA LEU A 200 -9.01 -5.67 -13.77
C LEU A 200 -8.68 -4.28 -14.30
N LYS A 201 -9.25 -3.90 -15.44
CA LYS A 201 -8.91 -2.66 -16.18
C LYS A 201 -9.43 -1.39 -15.52
N THR A 202 -10.51 -1.49 -14.75
CA THR A 202 -11.17 -0.32 -14.16
C THR A 202 -11.48 -0.51 -12.68
N GLY A 203 -11.33 0.59 -11.94
CA GLY A 203 -11.64 0.67 -10.51
C GLY A 203 -10.58 0.06 -9.60
N ASN A 204 -10.85 0.13 -8.32
CA ASN A 204 -9.86 -0.16 -7.29
C ASN A 204 -10.12 -1.49 -6.58
N ASP A 205 -11.35 -1.71 -6.08
CA ASP A 205 -11.67 -2.88 -5.28
C ASP A 205 -11.75 -4.14 -6.14
N GLY A 206 -11.22 -5.25 -5.65
CA GLY A 206 -11.23 -6.54 -6.32
C GLY A 206 -10.00 -6.84 -7.18
N ILE A 207 -9.00 -5.95 -7.25
CA ILE A 207 -7.71 -6.27 -7.87
C ILE A 207 -6.98 -7.31 -7.02
N ILE A 208 -6.49 -8.36 -7.67
CA ILE A 208 -5.66 -9.40 -7.07
C ILE A 208 -4.34 -9.44 -7.83
N ARG A 209 -3.23 -9.37 -7.11
CA ARG A 209 -1.87 -9.50 -7.65
C ARG A 209 -1.09 -10.58 -6.93
N ILE A 210 -0.32 -11.34 -7.68
CA ILE A 210 0.53 -12.40 -7.17
C ILE A 210 1.96 -12.08 -7.59
N LEU A 211 2.88 -12.16 -6.63
CA LEU A 211 4.30 -12.02 -6.86
C LEU A 211 5.03 -13.22 -6.27
N LEU A 212 5.87 -13.87 -7.09
CA LEU A 212 6.82 -14.89 -6.67
C LEU A 212 8.23 -14.33 -6.88
N SER A 213 9.00 -14.21 -5.81
CA SER A 213 10.33 -13.62 -5.83
C SER A 213 11.43 -14.68 -5.84
N GLY A 214 12.39 -14.51 -6.76
CA GLY A 214 13.64 -15.28 -6.81
C GLY A 214 14.78 -14.66 -6.00
N ASN A 215 14.54 -13.58 -5.26
CA ASN A 215 15.56 -12.98 -4.41
C ASN A 215 15.98 -13.98 -3.32
N SER A 216 17.29 -14.24 -3.18
CA SER A 216 17.84 -15.20 -2.23
C SER A 216 17.58 -14.85 -0.77
N ASN A 217 17.44 -13.55 -0.47
CA ASN A 217 17.11 -13.03 0.86
C ASN A 217 15.63 -13.21 1.23
N SER A 218 14.77 -13.37 0.24
CA SER A 218 13.32 -13.45 0.45
C SER A 218 12.88 -14.80 1.03
N LYS A 219 11.99 -14.76 2.04
CA LYS A 219 11.44 -15.96 2.69
C LYS A 219 10.03 -15.71 3.17
N GLY A 220 9.24 -16.78 3.21
CA GLY A 220 7.88 -16.74 3.76
C GLY A 220 6.87 -16.14 2.80
N LYS A 221 5.62 -16.25 3.22
CA LYS A 221 4.42 -15.91 2.45
C LYS A 221 3.71 -14.74 3.10
N LEU A 222 3.54 -13.66 2.36
CA LEU A 222 2.85 -12.45 2.79
C LEU A 222 1.50 -12.31 2.07
N LEU A 223 0.45 -12.07 2.84
CA LEU A 223 -0.86 -11.66 2.34
C LEU A 223 -1.10 -10.18 2.68
N ILE A 224 -1.54 -9.40 1.70
CA ILE A 224 -1.81 -7.98 1.85
C ILE A 224 -3.26 -7.68 1.48
N PHE A 225 -3.99 -7.02 2.36
CA PHE A 225 -5.23 -6.33 2.06
C PHE A 225 -4.99 -4.82 2.18
N GLY A 226 -5.14 -4.09 1.08
CA GLY A 226 -4.77 -2.68 1.09
C GLY A 226 -5.21 -1.91 -0.15
N ASP A 227 -4.72 -0.69 -0.24
CA ASP A 227 -5.00 0.23 -1.34
C ASP A 227 -3.81 0.38 -2.32
N SER A 228 -3.70 1.53 -2.98
CA SER A 228 -2.65 1.80 -3.96
C SER A 228 -1.24 1.88 -3.34
N TYR A 229 -1.13 2.24 -2.07
CA TYR A 229 0.16 2.28 -1.38
C TYR A 229 0.68 0.87 -1.11
N GLY A 230 -0.16 -0.03 -0.59
CA GLY A 230 0.16 -1.45 -0.45
C GLY A 230 0.48 -2.11 -1.80
N SER A 231 -0.25 -1.71 -2.86
CA SER A 231 0.07 -2.15 -4.23
C SER A 231 1.44 -1.68 -4.71
N SER A 232 1.84 -0.44 -4.42
CA SER A 232 3.15 0.10 -4.79
C SER A 232 4.30 -0.62 -4.05
N CYS A 233 4.05 -1.08 -2.83
CA CYS A 233 5.03 -1.85 -2.07
C CYS A 233 5.43 -3.18 -2.75
N LEU A 234 4.62 -3.71 -3.66
CA LEU A 234 4.98 -4.92 -4.41
C LEU A 234 6.25 -4.76 -5.24
N ASP A 235 6.64 -3.53 -5.58
CA ASP A 235 7.88 -3.27 -6.32
C ASP A 235 9.14 -3.61 -5.52
N PHE A 236 9.04 -3.67 -4.19
CA PHE A 236 10.18 -3.87 -3.31
C PHE A 236 9.99 -4.99 -2.27
N LEU A 237 8.75 -5.37 -1.93
CA LEU A 237 8.50 -6.43 -0.94
C LEU A 237 9.05 -7.79 -1.37
N GLY A 238 9.26 -8.02 -2.68
CA GLY A 238 9.95 -9.20 -3.19
C GLY A 238 11.40 -9.35 -2.71
N ALA A 239 12.04 -8.27 -2.20
CA ALA A 239 13.34 -8.34 -1.55
C ALA A 239 13.30 -9.02 -0.16
N TYR A 240 12.13 -9.11 0.46
CA TYR A 240 11.93 -9.59 1.83
C TYR A 240 11.08 -10.85 1.92
N PHE A 241 10.05 -10.95 1.07
CA PHE A 241 9.07 -12.04 1.09
C PHE A 241 9.08 -12.78 -0.24
N ARG A 242 9.07 -14.12 -0.15
CA ARG A 242 9.19 -14.99 -1.33
C ARG A 242 7.90 -15.08 -2.13
N GLU A 243 6.79 -15.16 -1.43
CA GLU A 243 5.45 -15.28 -2.02
C GLU A 243 4.58 -14.14 -1.50
N ILE A 244 3.97 -13.38 -2.40
CA ILE A 244 3.10 -12.28 -2.01
C ILE A 244 1.78 -12.40 -2.74
N LEU A 245 0.68 -12.37 -1.99
CA LEU A 245 -0.68 -12.20 -2.51
C LEU A 245 -1.20 -10.85 -2.05
N PHE A 246 -1.47 -9.96 -2.98
CA PHE A 246 -2.09 -8.68 -2.73
C PHE A 246 -3.54 -8.69 -3.20
N CYS A 247 -4.44 -8.31 -2.33
CA CYS A 247 -5.87 -8.14 -2.57
C CYS A 247 -6.24 -6.67 -2.30
N ARG A 248 -6.65 -5.96 -3.34
CA ARG A 248 -7.09 -4.57 -3.18
C ARG A 248 -8.46 -4.53 -2.56
N SER A 249 -8.50 -4.29 -1.27
CA SER A 249 -9.69 -4.26 -0.44
C SER A 249 -9.45 -3.43 0.80
N ARG A 250 -10.49 -2.74 1.26
CA ARG A 250 -10.53 -2.06 2.57
C ARG A 250 -10.88 -3.01 3.72
N TYR A 251 -11.28 -4.22 3.39
CA TYR A 251 -11.71 -5.24 4.34
C TYR A 251 -10.63 -6.27 4.57
N PHE A 252 -10.74 -6.99 5.69
CA PHE A 252 -10.00 -8.21 5.95
C PHE A 252 -10.85 -9.41 5.49
N HIS A 253 -10.30 -10.26 4.63
CA HIS A 253 -10.99 -11.41 4.07
C HIS A 253 -10.46 -12.70 4.69
N GLU A 254 -11.19 -13.20 5.71
CA GLU A 254 -10.79 -14.41 6.45
C GLU A 254 -10.72 -15.63 5.54
N GLU A 255 -11.62 -15.77 4.57
CA GLU A 255 -11.65 -16.90 3.63
C GLU A 255 -10.37 -16.98 2.79
N ILE A 256 -9.78 -15.83 2.42
CA ILE A 256 -8.50 -15.79 1.71
C ILE A 256 -7.37 -16.14 2.68
N ALA A 257 -7.37 -15.59 3.87
CA ALA A 257 -6.32 -15.85 4.87
C ALA A 257 -6.30 -17.34 5.29
N ILE A 258 -7.47 -17.95 5.50
CA ILE A 258 -7.61 -19.38 5.84
C ILE A 258 -7.09 -20.25 4.68
N SER A 259 -7.47 -19.92 3.45
CA SER A 259 -7.09 -20.69 2.26
C SER A 259 -5.61 -20.56 1.94
N ALA A 260 -5.09 -19.33 1.93
CA ALA A 260 -3.72 -19.01 1.57
C ALA A 260 -2.68 -19.46 2.61
N ARG A 261 -3.04 -19.51 3.91
CA ARG A 261 -2.14 -19.88 5.02
C ARG A 261 -0.81 -19.10 4.99
N PRO A 262 -0.88 -17.78 5.05
CA PRO A 262 0.33 -16.97 5.03
C PRO A 262 1.10 -17.04 6.36
N ASP A 263 2.40 -16.74 6.32
CA ASP A 263 3.20 -16.52 7.53
C ASP A 263 2.97 -15.12 8.10
N TYR A 264 2.64 -14.17 7.21
CA TYR A 264 2.51 -12.74 7.49
C TYR A 264 1.24 -12.19 6.84
N ILE A 265 0.50 -11.35 7.57
CA ILE A 265 -0.61 -10.57 7.02
C ILE A 265 -0.39 -9.10 7.31
N MET A 266 -0.46 -8.29 6.28
CA MET A 266 -0.56 -6.83 6.39
C MET A 266 -1.93 -6.37 5.94
N THR A 267 -2.60 -5.57 6.77
CA THR A 267 -3.66 -4.70 6.28
C THR A 267 -3.12 -3.29 6.17
N GLU A 268 -3.50 -2.57 5.13
CA GLU A 268 -2.96 -1.25 4.84
C GLU A 268 -4.05 -0.33 4.32
N ASN A 269 -3.98 0.94 4.69
CA ASN A 269 -4.72 2.01 4.04
C ASN A 269 -3.98 3.34 4.14
N VAL A 270 -4.21 4.21 3.18
CA VAL A 270 -3.77 5.59 3.30
C VAL A 270 -4.61 6.34 4.34
N GLU A 271 -3.98 7.25 5.05
CA GLU A 271 -4.53 7.95 6.21
C GLU A 271 -5.91 8.59 5.96
N ARG A 272 -6.10 9.23 4.81
CA ARG A 272 -7.40 9.87 4.46
C ARG A 272 -8.58 8.91 4.35
N TYR A 273 -8.34 7.59 4.22
CA TYR A 273 -9.43 6.59 4.21
C TYR A 273 -9.99 6.34 5.62
N LEU A 274 -9.32 6.80 6.66
CA LEU A 274 -9.86 6.80 8.02
C LEU A 274 -11.07 7.74 8.19
N ALA A 275 -11.34 8.62 7.23
CA ALA A 275 -12.60 9.39 7.21
C ALA A 275 -13.85 8.49 7.19
N LEU A 276 -13.77 7.31 6.57
CA LEU A 276 -14.87 6.36 6.39
C LEU A 276 -14.38 4.91 6.56
N VAL A 277 -14.50 4.38 7.75
CA VAL A 277 -14.12 2.99 8.05
C VAL A 277 -15.35 2.08 7.94
N ALA A 278 -15.25 1.05 7.10
CA ALA A 278 -16.24 -0.02 6.99
C ALA A 278 -15.96 -1.14 8.00
N SER A 279 -16.97 -1.91 8.36
CA SER A 279 -16.79 -3.10 9.20
C SER A 279 -16.33 -4.29 8.35
N ASP A 280 -15.37 -5.07 8.85
CA ASP A 280 -14.96 -6.32 8.18
C ASP A 280 -16.11 -7.33 8.06
N SER A 281 -17.10 -7.27 8.96
CA SER A 281 -18.30 -8.12 8.88
C SER A 281 -19.20 -7.81 7.69
N GLU A 282 -19.02 -6.66 7.03
CA GLU A 282 -19.75 -6.25 5.83
C GLU A 282 -19.01 -6.63 4.54
N ALA A 283 -17.84 -7.28 4.65
CA ALA A 283 -17.02 -7.63 3.51
C ALA A 283 -17.73 -8.63 2.58
N PRO A 284 -17.90 -8.33 1.28
CA PRO A 284 -18.28 -9.37 0.33
C PRO A 284 -17.10 -10.34 0.12
N PRO A 285 -17.35 -11.58 -0.35
CA PRO A 285 -16.25 -12.50 -0.65
C PRO A 285 -15.24 -11.85 -1.63
N MET A 286 -13.94 -11.94 -1.33
CA MET A 286 -12.90 -11.25 -2.09
C MET A 286 -12.96 -11.54 -3.59
N LEU A 287 -13.15 -12.80 -3.96
CA LEU A 287 -13.19 -13.21 -5.37
C LEU A 287 -14.41 -12.67 -6.11
N MET A 288 -15.46 -12.27 -5.38
CA MET A 288 -16.68 -11.71 -5.95
C MET A 288 -16.68 -10.18 -6.00
N MET A 289 -15.75 -9.51 -5.30
CA MET A 289 -15.76 -8.04 -5.19
C MET A 289 -15.79 -7.35 -6.55
N ALA A 290 -14.98 -7.79 -7.49
CA ALA A 290 -14.96 -7.21 -8.82
C ALA A 290 -16.33 -7.31 -9.52
N HIS A 291 -16.97 -8.46 -9.45
CA HIS A 291 -18.28 -8.69 -10.06
C HIS A 291 -19.38 -7.87 -9.39
N LEU A 292 -19.38 -7.82 -8.05
CA LEU A 292 -20.36 -7.03 -7.28
C LEU A 292 -20.24 -5.52 -7.52
N THR A 293 -19.06 -5.05 -7.94
CA THR A 293 -18.84 -3.66 -8.34
C THR A 293 -18.99 -3.41 -9.85
N GLY A 294 -19.63 -4.37 -10.58
CA GLY A 294 -19.89 -4.26 -12.01
C GLY A 294 -18.67 -4.42 -12.91
N LYS A 295 -17.58 -5.02 -12.39
CA LYS A 295 -16.33 -5.20 -13.11
C LYS A 295 -16.17 -6.66 -13.51
N GLN A 296 -15.49 -6.89 -14.64
CA GLN A 296 -15.20 -8.23 -15.14
C GLN A 296 -13.69 -8.46 -15.17
N PRO A 297 -13.13 -9.17 -14.17
CA PRO A 297 -11.74 -9.60 -14.23
C PRO A 297 -11.54 -10.59 -15.38
N GLN A 298 -10.40 -10.50 -16.07
CA GLN A 298 -10.03 -11.41 -17.13
C GLN A 298 -8.94 -12.34 -16.61
N TYR A 299 -9.36 -13.47 -16.07
CA TYR A 299 -8.43 -14.49 -15.63
C TYR A 299 -7.87 -15.25 -16.84
N ASP A 300 -6.55 -15.20 -17.02
CA ASP A 300 -5.89 -16.19 -17.87
C ASP A 300 -5.58 -17.48 -17.07
N VAL A 301 -5.26 -18.55 -17.79
CA VAL A 301 -4.99 -19.86 -17.17
C VAL A 301 -3.77 -19.81 -16.24
N ARG A 302 -2.76 -19.00 -16.55
CA ARG A 302 -1.54 -18.86 -15.75
C ARG A 302 -1.83 -18.18 -14.41
N PHE A 303 -2.60 -17.08 -14.45
CA PHE A 303 -3.07 -16.43 -13.23
C PHE A 303 -3.92 -17.38 -12.37
N ALA A 304 -4.88 -18.09 -12.99
CA ALA A 304 -5.72 -19.05 -12.28
C ALA A 304 -4.90 -20.17 -11.62
N THR A 305 -3.84 -20.66 -12.30
CA THR A 305 -2.91 -21.65 -11.77
C THR A 305 -2.17 -21.12 -10.53
N LEU A 306 -1.61 -19.90 -10.63
CA LEU A 306 -0.92 -19.27 -9.48
C LEU A 306 -1.86 -19.00 -8.32
N LEU A 307 -3.07 -18.48 -8.59
CA LEU A 307 -4.05 -18.24 -7.54
C LEU A 307 -4.47 -19.55 -6.86
N SER A 308 -4.70 -20.62 -7.63
CA SER A 308 -5.01 -21.94 -7.09
C SER A 308 -3.87 -22.49 -6.21
N TYR A 309 -2.62 -22.31 -6.64
CA TYR A 309 -1.45 -22.65 -5.82
C TYR A 309 -1.46 -21.88 -4.48
N TYR A 310 -1.75 -20.58 -4.52
CA TYR A 310 -1.81 -19.76 -3.32
C TYR A 310 -2.92 -20.17 -2.36
N LEU A 311 -4.13 -20.41 -2.89
CA LEU A 311 -5.31 -20.72 -2.08
C LEU A 311 -5.41 -22.19 -1.68
N GLN A 312 -4.63 -23.08 -2.32
CA GLN A 312 -4.61 -24.52 -2.00
C GLN A 312 -3.17 -25.05 -1.87
N PRO A 313 -2.37 -24.53 -0.92
CA PRO A 313 -0.94 -24.86 -0.82
C PRO A 313 -0.66 -26.34 -0.51
N LYS A 314 -1.67 -27.10 -0.04
CA LYS A 314 -1.57 -28.57 0.16
C LYS A 314 -1.78 -29.39 -1.11
N ALA A 315 -2.33 -28.79 -2.16
CA ALA A 315 -2.59 -29.48 -3.41
C ALA A 315 -1.31 -29.53 -4.27
N LYS A 316 -0.56 -30.62 -4.11
CA LYS A 316 0.73 -30.84 -4.80
C LYS A 316 0.69 -30.68 -6.31
N GLN A 317 -0.47 -30.89 -6.92
CA GLN A 317 -0.68 -30.70 -8.36
C GLN A 317 -0.40 -29.26 -8.81
N PHE A 318 -0.91 -28.26 -8.06
CA PHE A 318 -0.67 -26.85 -8.41
C PHE A 318 0.79 -26.45 -8.24
N ALA A 319 1.46 -26.93 -7.17
CA ALA A 319 2.89 -26.70 -7.01
C ALA A 319 3.72 -27.30 -8.16
N LYS A 320 3.36 -28.50 -8.62
CA LYS A 320 4.00 -29.14 -9.79
C LYS A 320 3.78 -28.33 -11.08
N THR A 321 2.55 -27.88 -11.30
CA THR A 321 2.21 -27.05 -12.47
C THR A 321 2.98 -25.73 -12.45
N VAL A 322 3.04 -25.07 -11.30
CA VAL A 322 3.80 -23.83 -11.13
C VAL A 322 5.30 -24.07 -11.40
N ALA A 323 5.86 -25.18 -10.90
CA ALA A 323 7.25 -25.52 -11.18
C ALA A 323 7.50 -25.76 -12.67
N SER A 324 6.60 -26.48 -13.35
CA SER A 324 6.78 -26.80 -14.79
C SER A 324 6.53 -25.61 -15.71
N GLU A 325 5.54 -24.77 -15.42
CA GLU A 325 5.15 -23.64 -16.30
C GLU A 325 5.98 -22.38 -16.07
N PHE A 326 6.45 -22.18 -14.84
CA PHE A 326 7.10 -20.95 -14.44
C PHE A 326 8.57 -21.14 -14.01
N GLY A 327 9.06 -22.39 -13.96
CA GLY A 327 10.42 -22.70 -13.48
C GLY A 327 10.65 -22.28 -12.02
N TRP A 328 9.60 -22.26 -11.20
CA TRP A 328 9.68 -21.78 -9.84
C TRP A 328 9.25 -22.82 -8.81
N SER A 329 9.95 -22.90 -7.70
CA SER A 329 9.61 -23.80 -6.60
C SER A 329 9.64 -23.10 -5.23
N PRO A 330 8.76 -23.50 -4.28
CA PRO A 330 8.72 -22.92 -2.94
C PRO A 330 10.03 -23.05 -2.16
N SER A 331 10.78 -24.13 -2.39
CA SER A 331 11.99 -24.47 -1.65
C SER A 331 13.27 -23.92 -2.29
N GLY A 332 13.26 -23.65 -3.59
CA GLY A 332 14.49 -23.35 -4.36
C GLY A 332 14.45 -22.03 -5.16
N GLY A 333 13.29 -21.38 -5.30
CA GLY A 333 13.13 -20.24 -6.20
C GLY A 333 13.09 -20.67 -7.66
N PHE A 334 13.67 -19.87 -8.54
CA PHE A 334 13.79 -20.19 -9.98
C PHE A 334 14.91 -21.21 -10.24
N SER A 335 14.61 -22.18 -11.09
CA SER A 335 15.55 -23.19 -11.60
C SER A 335 16.32 -22.68 -12.81
#